data_e1dfdcb26e964a397afdd1885149d85b
#
_entry.id   e1dfdcb26e964a397afdd1885149d85b
#
_cell.length_a   1.000
_cell.length_b   1.000
_cell.length_c   1.000
_cell.angle_alpha   90.00
_cell.angle_beta   90.00
_cell.angle_gamma   90.00
#
_symmetry.space_group_name_H-M   'P 1'
#
loop_
_entity.id
_entity.type
_entity.pdbx_description
1 polymer ?
#
loop_
_entity_poly.entity_id
_entity_poly.type
_entity_poly.pdbx_seq_one_letter_code
_entity_poly.pdbx_strand_id
1 'polypeptide(L)'
;MIQVEEAYLNHLIYVSEHDVLTGVLNRYGLKKKIHELFNPDGEGYLCVVDIDDFKAINGACGHMTGDLVLKAFGQSLCGIRNSSVARLGGDEFFVFVDGIKEEEDIRKEIKALEDRVNAIEIPELGDIKITFSMGAHYFKGNIEEVKAIAYSKADKLCYESKKKEGNSVTIC
;
A
#
# COMPACT_ATOMS: atom_id res chain seq x y z
N MET A 1 35.38 -13.29 5.06
CA MET A 1 34.41 -14.41 5.21
C MET A 1 33.19 -13.97 6.03
N ILE A 2 33.35 -13.51 7.28
CA ILE A 2 32.23 -13.08 8.15
C ILE A 2 31.36 -11.98 7.52
N GLN A 3 31.93 -10.95 6.89
CA GLN A 3 31.15 -9.87 6.25
C GLN A 3 30.30 -10.34 5.04
N VAL A 4 30.75 -11.36 4.32
CA VAL A 4 30.00 -11.92 3.19
C VAL A 4 28.81 -12.74 3.69
N GLU A 5 28.98 -13.47 4.80
CA GLU A 5 27.91 -14.26 5.42
C GLU A 5 26.84 -13.33 6.03
N GLU A 6 27.24 -12.23 6.66
CA GLU A 6 26.31 -11.23 7.20
C GLU A 6 25.51 -10.51 6.09
N ALA A 7 26.17 -10.10 5.01
CA ALA A 7 25.50 -9.52 3.85
C ALA A 7 24.51 -10.49 3.19
N TYR A 8 24.87 -11.77 3.08
CA TYR A 8 24.00 -12.80 2.55
C TYR A 8 22.80 -13.06 3.45
N LEU A 9 22.99 -13.12 4.76
CA LEU A 9 21.91 -13.28 5.73
C LEU A 9 20.94 -12.08 5.67
N ASN A 10 21.45 -10.87 5.63
CA ASN A 10 20.63 -9.66 5.49
C ASN A 10 19.83 -9.65 4.19
N HIS A 11 20.43 -10.12 3.09
CA HIS A 11 19.72 -10.28 1.82
C HIS A 11 18.59 -11.32 1.93
N LEU A 12 18.83 -12.46 2.56
CA LEU A 12 17.80 -13.48 2.78
C LEU A 12 16.64 -12.96 3.64
N ILE A 13 16.94 -12.22 4.70
CA ILE A 13 15.93 -11.58 5.56
C ILE A 13 15.11 -10.58 4.71
N TYR A 14 15.77 -9.73 3.94
CA TYR A 14 15.10 -8.76 3.08
C TYR A 14 14.15 -9.43 2.10
N VAL A 15 14.59 -10.44 1.37
CA VAL A 15 13.75 -11.17 0.39
C VAL A 15 12.60 -11.90 1.06
N SER A 16 12.77 -12.38 2.31
CA SER A 16 11.70 -13.03 3.05
C SER A 16 10.59 -12.06 3.49
N GLU A 17 10.90 -10.78 3.65
CA GLU A 17 9.99 -9.76 4.19
C GLU A 17 9.43 -8.80 3.13
N HIS A 18 10.01 -8.77 1.92
CA HIS A 18 9.62 -7.82 0.87
C HIS A 18 9.07 -8.51 -0.37
N ASP A 19 8.22 -7.80 -1.08
CA ASP A 19 7.79 -8.15 -2.43
C ASP A 19 8.91 -7.86 -3.42
N VAL A 20 9.39 -8.88 -4.11
CA VAL A 20 10.58 -8.79 -5.00
C VAL A 20 10.37 -7.84 -6.17
N LEU A 21 9.12 -7.67 -6.61
CA LEU A 21 8.80 -6.79 -7.73
C LEU A 21 8.81 -5.32 -7.30
N THR A 22 8.10 -4.99 -6.23
CA THR A 22 7.83 -3.60 -5.83
C THR A 22 8.77 -3.07 -4.75
N GLY A 23 9.46 -3.95 -4.02
CA GLY A 23 10.34 -3.60 -2.92
C GLY A 23 9.62 -3.19 -1.62
N VAL A 24 8.29 -3.09 -1.61
CA VAL A 24 7.53 -2.89 -0.38
C VAL A 24 7.44 -4.19 0.42
N LEU A 25 6.91 -4.15 1.65
CA LEU A 25 6.74 -5.37 2.43
C LEU A 25 5.84 -6.38 1.68
N ASN A 26 6.13 -7.65 1.86
CA ASN A 26 5.18 -8.71 1.51
C ASN A 26 4.24 -8.99 2.69
N ARG A 27 3.33 -9.94 2.56
CA ARG A 27 2.39 -10.32 3.60
C ARG A 27 3.07 -10.74 4.92
N TYR A 28 4.21 -11.42 4.84
CA TYR A 28 4.98 -11.84 6.01
C TYR A 28 5.67 -10.64 6.68
N GLY A 29 6.34 -9.80 5.91
CA GLY A 29 6.99 -8.58 6.42
C GLY A 29 6.00 -7.62 7.06
N LEU A 30 4.79 -7.45 6.47
CA LEU A 30 3.73 -6.65 7.07
C LEU A 30 3.31 -7.20 8.45
N LYS A 31 3.10 -8.53 8.56
CA LYS A 31 2.73 -9.17 9.83
C LYS A 31 3.78 -8.94 10.90
N LYS A 32 5.07 -9.11 10.55
CA LYS A 32 6.20 -8.85 11.44
C LYS A 32 6.22 -7.38 11.87
N LYS A 33 6.07 -6.45 10.90
CA LYS A 33 6.09 -5.00 11.16
C LYS A 33 4.97 -4.56 12.09
N ILE A 34 3.74 -5.06 11.90
CA ILE A 34 2.62 -4.78 12.80
C ILE A 34 2.90 -5.28 14.22
N HIS A 35 3.54 -6.45 14.35
CA HIS A 35 3.92 -6.98 15.66
C HIS A 35 4.99 -6.11 16.36
N GLU A 36 5.95 -5.59 15.61
CA GLU A 36 6.98 -4.67 16.12
C GLU A 36 6.40 -3.33 16.57
N LEU A 37 5.32 -2.86 15.95
CA LEU A 37 4.61 -1.62 16.27
C LEU A 37 3.60 -1.78 17.41
N PHE A 38 3.73 -2.85 18.20
CA PHE A 38 2.85 -3.08 19.34
C PHE A 38 2.78 -1.84 20.25
N ASN A 39 1.59 -1.25 20.33
CA ASN A 39 1.29 -0.15 21.23
C ASN A 39 -0.18 -0.30 21.69
N PRO A 40 -0.45 -0.57 22.99
CA PRO A 40 -1.82 -0.73 23.48
C PRO A 40 -2.68 0.54 23.30
N ASP A 41 -2.04 1.71 23.24
CA ASP A 41 -2.70 3.01 23.04
C ASP A 41 -2.47 3.53 21.61
N GLY A 42 -2.10 2.65 20.67
CA GLY A 42 -1.87 2.99 19.28
C GLY A 42 -3.13 3.52 18.60
N GLU A 43 -2.95 4.41 17.65
CA GLU A 43 -4.03 4.92 16.81
C GLU A 43 -3.50 5.35 15.45
N GLY A 44 -4.36 5.26 14.44
CA GLY A 44 -3.97 5.57 13.06
C GLY A 44 -4.97 5.04 12.05
N TYR A 45 -4.50 4.74 10.85
CA TYR A 45 -5.36 4.24 9.78
C TYR A 45 -4.81 2.92 9.19
N LEU A 46 -5.73 1.99 8.94
CA LEU A 46 -5.50 0.85 8.07
C LEU A 46 -6.16 1.14 6.73
N CYS A 47 -5.36 1.06 5.66
CA CYS A 47 -5.83 1.31 4.31
C CYS A 47 -5.66 0.07 3.44
N VAL A 48 -6.70 -0.27 2.69
CA VAL A 48 -6.63 -1.20 1.56
C VAL A 48 -6.68 -0.37 0.29
N VAL A 49 -5.77 -0.63 -0.62
CA VAL A 49 -5.59 0.14 -1.87
C VAL A 49 -5.46 -0.82 -3.03
N ASP A 50 -6.12 -0.50 -4.12
CA ASP A 50 -6.16 -1.34 -5.32
C ASP A 50 -6.03 -0.45 -6.55
N ILE A 51 -5.24 -0.87 -7.54
CA ILE A 51 -5.10 -0.14 -8.80
C ILE A 51 -6.32 -0.43 -9.67
N ASP A 52 -7.01 0.64 -10.08
CA ASP A 52 -8.21 0.49 -10.90
C ASP A 52 -7.85 -0.09 -12.28
N ASP A 53 -8.69 -0.99 -12.76
CA ASP A 53 -8.59 -1.60 -14.09
C ASP A 53 -7.21 -2.20 -14.43
N PHE A 54 -6.43 -2.62 -13.43
CA PHE A 54 -5.08 -3.16 -13.63
C PHE A 54 -5.03 -4.32 -14.64
N LYS A 55 -6.06 -5.16 -14.68
CA LYS A 55 -6.18 -6.23 -15.67
C LYS A 55 -6.30 -5.68 -17.09
N ALA A 56 -7.02 -4.57 -17.27
CA ALA A 56 -7.13 -3.90 -18.58
C ALA A 56 -5.80 -3.27 -19.00
N ILE A 57 -5.05 -2.68 -18.07
CA ILE A 57 -3.68 -2.19 -18.32
C ILE A 57 -2.79 -3.32 -18.83
N ASN A 58 -2.78 -4.46 -18.14
CA ASN A 58 -2.02 -5.64 -18.59
C ASN A 58 -2.46 -6.14 -19.96
N GLY A 59 -3.76 -6.12 -20.23
CA GLY A 59 -4.32 -6.55 -21.53
C GLY A 59 -3.93 -5.64 -22.69
N ALA A 60 -3.86 -4.33 -22.44
CA ALA A 60 -3.54 -3.32 -23.47
C ALA A 60 -2.03 -3.15 -23.68
N CYS A 61 -1.24 -3.12 -22.60
CA CYS A 61 0.18 -2.73 -22.62
C CYS A 61 1.14 -3.89 -22.30
N GLY A 62 0.62 -5.06 -21.92
CA GLY A 62 1.41 -6.23 -21.55
C GLY A 62 1.86 -6.25 -20.09
N HIS A 63 2.22 -7.46 -19.62
CA HIS A 63 2.58 -7.68 -18.21
C HIS A 63 3.84 -6.91 -17.78
N MET A 64 4.81 -6.68 -18.68
CA MET A 64 6.02 -5.92 -18.35
C MET A 64 5.68 -4.47 -17.99
N THR A 65 4.74 -3.86 -18.71
CA THR A 65 4.24 -2.52 -18.40
C THR A 65 3.45 -2.51 -17.08
N GLY A 66 2.63 -3.55 -16.84
CA GLY A 66 1.94 -3.74 -15.56
C GLY A 66 2.92 -3.84 -14.38
N ASP A 67 4.05 -4.50 -14.55
CA ASP A 67 5.11 -4.58 -13.55
C ASP A 67 5.74 -3.20 -13.25
N LEU A 68 5.91 -2.36 -14.27
CA LEU A 68 6.35 -0.97 -14.08
C LEU A 68 5.32 -0.15 -13.31
N VAL A 69 4.04 -0.31 -13.63
CA VAL A 69 2.93 0.32 -12.90
C VAL A 69 2.94 -0.07 -11.43
N LEU A 70 3.04 -1.38 -11.13
CA LEU A 70 3.09 -1.87 -9.75
C LEU A 70 4.27 -1.32 -8.96
N LYS A 71 5.46 -1.24 -9.58
CA LYS A 71 6.66 -0.65 -8.95
C LYS A 71 6.46 0.82 -8.64
N ALA A 72 6.03 1.61 -9.63
CA ALA A 72 5.84 3.06 -9.48
C ALA A 72 4.74 3.38 -8.47
N PHE A 73 3.64 2.63 -8.49
CA PHE A 73 2.55 2.79 -7.55
C PHE A 73 2.95 2.44 -6.12
N GLY A 74 3.61 1.29 -5.91
CA GLY A 74 4.13 0.91 -4.59
C GLY A 74 5.10 1.95 -4.03
N GLN A 75 5.96 2.52 -4.86
CA GLN A 75 6.87 3.61 -4.47
C GLN A 75 6.10 4.89 -4.10
N SER A 76 5.02 5.21 -4.81
CA SER A 76 4.16 6.37 -4.49
C SER A 76 3.49 6.22 -3.13
N LEU A 77 3.06 5.01 -2.76
CA LEU A 77 2.49 4.71 -1.44
C LEU A 77 3.50 4.91 -0.30
N CYS A 78 4.78 4.58 -0.52
CA CYS A 78 5.84 4.80 0.47
C CYS A 78 6.05 6.28 0.84
N GLY A 79 5.53 7.21 0.06
CA GLY A 79 5.55 8.64 0.38
C GLY A 79 4.51 9.09 1.42
N ILE A 80 3.62 8.22 1.88
CA ILE A 80 2.69 8.52 2.98
C ILE A 80 3.47 8.55 4.29
N ARG A 81 3.31 9.62 5.05
CA ARG A 81 4.04 9.83 6.32
C ARG A 81 3.68 8.76 7.35
N ASN A 82 4.69 8.29 8.09
CA ASN A 82 4.55 7.29 9.15
C ASN A 82 3.86 6.00 8.69
N SER A 83 4.06 5.62 7.43
CA SER A 83 3.41 4.43 6.88
C SER A 83 4.33 3.22 6.80
N SER A 84 3.71 2.04 6.84
CA SER A 84 4.28 0.77 6.41
C SER A 84 3.44 0.25 5.27
N VAL A 85 4.06 0.06 4.11
CA VAL A 85 3.38 -0.34 2.87
C VAL A 85 3.69 -1.78 2.58
N ALA A 86 2.67 -2.56 2.22
CA ALA A 86 2.82 -3.94 1.80
C ALA A 86 2.01 -4.23 0.54
N ARG A 87 2.48 -5.17 -0.28
CA ARG A 87 1.70 -5.75 -1.37
C ARG A 87 1.17 -7.11 -0.95
N LEU A 88 -0.15 -7.27 -1.02
CA LEU A 88 -0.81 -8.50 -0.60
C LEU A 88 -0.90 -9.55 -1.72
N GLY A 89 -0.89 -9.11 -2.96
CA GLY A 89 -0.91 -9.91 -4.17
C GLY A 89 -1.56 -9.14 -5.32
N GLY A 90 -1.25 -9.50 -6.57
CA GLY A 90 -1.82 -8.81 -7.73
C GLY A 90 -1.58 -7.30 -7.70
N ASP A 91 -2.64 -6.53 -7.72
CA ASP A 91 -2.74 -5.08 -7.68
C ASP A 91 -3.15 -4.53 -6.30
N GLU A 92 -3.30 -5.41 -5.30
CA GLU A 92 -3.76 -5.06 -3.95
C GLU A 92 -2.59 -4.70 -3.03
N PHE A 93 -2.67 -3.49 -2.47
CA PHE A 93 -1.74 -2.97 -1.48
C PHE A 93 -2.42 -2.72 -0.14
N PHE A 94 -1.62 -2.74 0.90
CA PHE A 94 -2.02 -2.43 2.25
C PHE A 94 -1.11 -1.32 2.80
N VAL A 95 -1.70 -0.34 3.46
CA VAL A 95 -0.96 0.74 4.11
C VAL A 95 -1.39 0.86 5.55
N PHE A 96 -0.45 0.66 6.46
CA PHE A 96 -0.63 0.96 7.87
C PHE A 96 -0.01 2.32 8.15
N VAL A 97 -0.81 3.25 8.65
CA VAL A 97 -0.39 4.61 8.98
C VAL A 97 -0.49 4.79 10.49
N ASP A 98 0.64 5.03 11.16
CA ASP A 98 0.72 5.16 12.60
C ASP A 98 0.67 6.64 13.03
N GLY A 99 -0.05 6.94 14.13
CA GLY A 99 -0.04 8.23 14.80
C GLY A 99 -0.80 9.35 14.08
N ILE A 100 -1.47 9.09 12.98
CA ILE A 100 -2.42 10.05 12.38
C ILE A 100 -3.79 9.84 13.00
N LYS A 101 -4.33 10.88 13.68
CA LYS A 101 -5.57 10.82 14.43
C LYS A 101 -6.73 11.48 13.69
N GLU A 102 -6.46 12.64 13.10
CA GLU A 102 -7.49 13.46 12.49
C GLU A 102 -7.71 13.06 11.03
N GLU A 103 -8.98 12.96 10.64
CA GLU A 103 -9.36 12.64 9.26
C GLU A 103 -8.81 13.65 8.26
N GLU A 104 -8.72 14.93 8.64
CA GLU A 104 -8.14 15.96 7.78
C GLU A 104 -6.66 15.68 7.45
N ASP A 105 -5.90 15.14 8.38
CA ASP A 105 -4.48 14.86 8.16
C ASP A 105 -4.27 13.65 7.26
N ILE A 106 -5.05 12.58 7.42
CA ILE A 106 -4.98 11.46 6.47
C ILE A 106 -5.47 11.90 5.08
N ARG A 107 -6.45 12.79 4.95
CA ARG A 107 -6.89 13.34 3.66
C ARG A 107 -5.78 14.14 2.98
N LYS A 108 -4.95 14.88 3.70
CA LYS A 108 -3.77 15.57 3.15
C LYS A 108 -2.75 14.58 2.59
N GLU A 109 -2.47 13.51 3.32
CA GLU A 109 -1.55 12.46 2.86
C GLU A 109 -2.08 11.75 1.59
N ILE A 110 -3.39 11.48 1.55
CA ILE A 110 -4.04 10.89 0.39
C ILE A 110 -4.00 11.83 -0.81
N LYS A 111 -4.25 13.13 -0.61
CA LYS A 111 -4.13 14.12 -1.68
C LYS A 111 -2.71 14.17 -2.25
N ALA A 112 -1.71 14.15 -1.39
CA ALA A 112 -0.31 14.07 -1.81
C ALA A 112 0.01 12.74 -2.54
N LEU A 113 -0.64 11.64 -2.17
CA LEU A 113 -0.55 10.37 -2.91
C LEU A 113 -1.15 10.51 -4.32
N GLU A 114 -2.35 11.09 -4.46
CA GLU A 114 -2.97 11.35 -5.76
C GLU A 114 -2.03 12.15 -6.67
N ASP A 115 -1.40 13.21 -6.13
CA ASP A 115 -0.47 14.04 -6.89
C ASP A 115 0.76 13.23 -7.33
N ARG A 116 1.31 12.35 -6.48
CA ARG A 116 2.42 11.45 -6.83
C ARG A 116 2.02 10.42 -7.89
N VAL A 117 0.82 9.84 -7.78
CA VAL A 117 0.31 8.86 -8.76
C VAL A 117 0.08 9.53 -10.11
N ASN A 118 -0.50 10.74 -10.14
CA ASN A 118 -0.71 11.50 -11.35
C ASN A 118 0.60 11.93 -12.02
N ALA A 119 1.71 12.00 -11.28
CA ALA A 119 3.04 12.32 -11.79
C ALA A 119 3.82 11.08 -12.28
N ILE A 120 3.25 9.89 -12.22
CA ILE A 120 3.91 8.69 -12.76
C ILE A 120 3.95 8.77 -14.29
N GLU A 121 5.15 8.71 -14.83
CA GLU A 121 5.39 8.68 -16.27
C GLU A 121 5.92 7.30 -16.68
N ILE A 122 5.13 6.57 -17.44
CA ILE A 122 5.48 5.27 -18.04
C ILE A 122 5.12 5.38 -19.53
N PRO A 123 6.11 5.56 -20.43
CA PRO A 123 5.85 5.81 -21.86
C PRO A 123 4.99 4.73 -22.52
N GLU A 124 5.08 3.49 -22.07
CA GLU A 124 4.34 2.34 -22.60
C GLU A 124 2.83 2.41 -22.32
N LEU A 125 2.39 3.24 -21.39
CA LEU A 125 0.97 3.46 -21.10
C LEU A 125 0.29 4.39 -22.12
N GLY A 126 1.06 5.23 -22.85
CA GLY A 126 0.47 6.25 -23.73
C GLY A 126 -0.45 7.18 -22.93
N ASP A 127 -1.73 7.25 -23.33
CA ASP A 127 -2.74 8.11 -22.69
C ASP A 127 -3.44 7.46 -21.49
N ILE A 128 -3.11 6.19 -21.15
CA ILE A 128 -3.73 5.48 -20.02
C ILE A 128 -3.21 6.08 -18.71
N LYS A 129 -4.15 6.53 -17.88
CA LYS A 129 -3.85 7.06 -16.55
C LYS A 129 -3.95 5.95 -15.50
N ILE A 130 -3.04 5.97 -14.54
CA ILE A 130 -3.11 5.13 -13.36
C ILE A 130 -4.07 5.79 -12.38
N THR A 131 -5.14 5.07 -11.98
CA THR A 131 -6.03 5.47 -10.90
C THR A 131 -6.10 4.37 -9.86
N PHE A 132 -6.60 4.71 -8.67
CA PHE A 132 -6.71 3.75 -7.58
C PHE A 132 -7.98 3.97 -6.76
N SER A 133 -8.42 2.91 -6.13
CA SER A 133 -9.45 2.90 -5.11
C SER A 133 -8.83 2.62 -3.75
N MET A 134 -9.20 3.39 -2.72
CA MET A 134 -8.70 3.25 -1.36
C MET A 134 -9.85 3.25 -0.35
N GLY A 135 -9.79 2.29 0.57
CA GLY A 135 -10.56 2.31 1.80
C GLY A 135 -9.64 2.56 2.98
N ALA A 136 -9.90 3.59 3.78
CA ALA A 136 -9.13 3.93 4.97
C ALA A 136 -10.02 3.86 6.21
N HIS A 137 -9.64 2.99 7.15
CA HIS A 137 -10.37 2.83 8.41
C HIS A 137 -9.50 3.27 9.59
N TYR A 138 -10.03 4.20 10.39
CA TYR A 138 -9.40 4.61 11.64
C TYR A 138 -9.46 3.50 12.67
N PHE A 139 -8.37 3.26 13.36
CA PHE A 139 -8.32 2.35 14.50
C PHE A 139 -7.76 3.05 15.74
N LYS A 140 -8.17 2.56 16.90
CA LYS A 140 -7.61 2.92 18.19
C LYS A 140 -7.47 1.68 19.06
N GLY A 141 -6.35 1.57 19.76
CA GLY A 141 -6.01 0.43 20.60
C GLY A 141 -4.92 -0.45 20.01
N ASN A 142 -4.75 -1.64 20.62
CA ASN A 142 -3.73 -2.58 20.20
C ASN A 142 -3.99 -3.10 18.78
N ILE A 143 -3.10 -2.79 17.86
CA ILE A 143 -3.22 -3.17 16.45
C ILE A 143 -3.34 -4.69 16.27
N GLU A 144 -2.68 -5.49 17.10
CA GLU A 144 -2.77 -6.96 17.05
C GLU A 144 -4.19 -7.46 17.31
N GLU A 145 -4.96 -6.77 18.13
CA GLU A 145 -6.34 -7.12 18.47
C GLU A 145 -7.35 -6.58 17.44
N VAL A 146 -7.11 -5.38 16.93
CA VAL A 146 -8.06 -4.70 16.03
C VAL A 146 -7.80 -4.96 14.55
N LYS A 147 -6.59 -5.45 14.16
CA LYS A 147 -6.18 -5.57 12.74
C LYS A 147 -7.16 -6.34 11.86
N ALA A 148 -7.73 -7.44 12.35
CA ALA A 148 -8.65 -8.25 11.54
C ALA A 148 -9.95 -7.50 11.24
N ILE A 149 -10.48 -6.77 12.22
CA ILE A 149 -11.70 -5.97 12.09
C ILE A 149 -11.40 -4.74 11.23
N ALA A 150 -10.29 -4.07 11.49
CA ALA A 150 -9.89 -2.87 10.75
C ALA A 150 -9.59 -3.20 9.27
N TYR A 151 -8.92 -4.32 8.98
CA TYR A 151 -8.72 -4.81 7.61
C TYR A 151 -10.06 -5.05 6.91
N SER A 152 -10.97 -5.81 7.53
CA SER A 152 -12.28 -6.11 6.95
C SER A 152 -13.11 -4.85 6.67
N LYS A 153 -12.98 -3.82 7.51
CA LYS A 153 -13.65 -2.53 7.27
C LYS A 153 -12.98 -1.75 6.14
N ALA A 154 -11.67 -1.63 6.15
CA ALA A 154 -10.92 -0.94 5.09
C ALA A 154 -11.16 -1.60 3.72
N ASP A 155 -11.21 -2.93 3.65
CA ASP A 155 -11.53 -3.68 2.42
C ASP A 155 -12.93 -3.34 1.88
N LYS A 156 -13.94 -3.31 2.75
CA LYS A 156 -15.30 -2.88 2.37
C LYS A 156 -15.34 -1.44 1.85
N LEU A 157 -14.60 -0.53 2.50
CA LEU A 157 -14.50 0.86 2.07
C LEU A 157 -13.79 0.99 0.72
N CYS A 158 -12.76 0.18 0.47
CA CYS A 158 -12.10 0.10 -0.83
C CYS A 158 -13.09 -0.37 -1.91
N TYR A 159 -13.87 -1.41 -1.62
CA TYR A 159 -14.92 -1.87 -2.53
C TYR A 159 -15.98 -0.78 -2.83
N GLU A 160 -16.37 0.04 -1.83
CA GLU A 160 -17.25 1.19 -2.07
C GLU A 160 -16.58 2.26 -2.93
N SER A 161 -15.28 2.47 -2.77
CA SER A 161 -14.50 3.39 -3.61
C SER A 161 -14.45 2.95 -5.06
N LYS A 162 -14.30 1.66 -5.34
CA LYS A 162 -14.30 1.08 -6.71
C LYS A 162 -15.60 1.33 -7.51
N LYS A 163 -16.68 1.74 -6.86
CA LYS A 163 -17.93 2.11 -7.54
C LYS A 163 -17.92 3.53 -8.11
N LYS A 164 -16.87 4.29 -7.84
CA LYS A 164 -16.68 5.68 -8.29
C LYS A 164 -15.56 5.72 -9.32
N GLU A 165 -15.61 6.68 -10.25
CA GLU A 165 -14.55 6.85 -11.25
C GLU A 165 -13.37 7.67 -10.73
N GLY A 166 -12.18 7.39 -11.27
CA GLY A 166 -10.93 8.08 -10.95
C GLY A 166 -10.36 7.68 -9.58
N ASN A 167 -9.41 8.45 -9.08
CA ASN A 167 -8.88 8.24 -7.74
C ASN A 167 -9.98 8.42 -6.71
N SER A 168 -10.40 7.33 -6.09
CA SER A 168 -11.53 7.33 -5.18
C SER A 168 -11.15 6.80 -3.80
N VAL A 169 -11.52 7.55 -2.75
CA VAL A 169 -11.17 7.22 -1.37
C VAL A 169 -12.41 7.30 -0.48
N THR A 170 -12.63 6.26 0.30
CA THR A 170 -13.65 6.23 1.34
C THR A 170 -12.99 6.05 2.70
N ILE A 171 -13.29 6.93 3.65
CA ILE A 171 -12.68 6.98 5.00
C ILE A 171 -13.78 6.80 6.04
N CYS A 172 -13.49 6.06 7.09
CA CYS A 172 -14.33 5.99 8.29
C CYS A 172 -13.53 5.71 9.57
#